data_36aa6d9ca871a4f6395e4dc015b2306d
#
_entry.id   36aa6d9ca871a4f6395e4dc015b2306d
#
_cell.length_a   1.000
_cell.length_b   1.000
_cell.length_c   1.000
_cell.angle_alpha   90.00
_cell.angle_beta   90.00
_cell.angle_gamma   90.00
#
_symmetry.space_group_name_H-M   'P 1'
#
loop_
_entity.id
_entity.type
_entity.pdbx_description
1 polymer ?
#
loop_
_entity_poly.entity_id
_entity_poly.type
_entity_poly.pdbx_seq_one_letter_code
_entity_poly.pdbx_strand_id
1 'polypeptide(L)'
;RFQLHGQGQLVGVDNGEQASRERYKAQADGSWIRKAFNGKGVAIVKSTEQAGKFTLTAHSDLLKSSQVTVFTGKKEGQEKTVLGTEVARVRTLIGKDPKMPKTVGFVYSDGSREKLPVTWSQVDVSQAGVVTAKGIANGREVEARVEVLAIAKELPTVKRVAPGADLNTVDKYVSILVTDGSVQEYEVDRWEIAEADKAKLSVAGSRIQMTGQLAGETIHAT
;
A
#
# COMPACT_ATOMS: atom_id res chain seq x y z
N ARG A 1 -24.61 -17.54 -26.44
CA ARG A 1 -24.47 -18.82 -25.72
C ARG A 1 -23.02 -18.96 -25.26
N PHE A 2 -22.83 -19.48 -24.06
CA PHE A 2 -21.50 -19.78 -23.51
C PHE A 2 -21.37 -21.28 -23.30
N GLN A 3 -20.20 -21.80 -23.65
CA GLN A 3 -19.84 -23.21 -23.42
C GLN A 3 -18.47 -23.27 -22.74
N LEU A 4 -18.33 -24.17 -21.78
CA LEU A 4 -17.10 -24.35 -21.03
C LEU A 4 -16.63 -25.79 -21.10
N HIS A 5 -15.36 -26.01 -21.39
CA HIS A 5 -14.72 -27.32 -21.38
C HIS A 5 -13.45 -27.28 -20.51
N GLY A 6 -13.22 -28.31 -19.72
CA GLY A 6 -12.04 -28.47 -18.87
C GLY A 6 -12.28 -28.17 -17.40
N GLN A 7 -11.20 -27.77 -16.70
CA GLN A 7 -11.17 -27.63 -15.23
C GLN A 7 -11.77 -26.30 -14.75
N GLY A 8 -13.03 -26.07 -15.09
CA GLY A 8 -13.82 -24.92 -14.68
C GLY A 8 -15.30 -25.20 -14.61
N GLN A 9 -16.04 -24.32 -13.97
CA GLN A 9 -17.49 -24.37 -13.87
C GLN A 9 -18.07 -22.98 -14.16
N LEU A 10 -19.02 -22.89 -15.10
CA LEU A 10 -19.81 -21.69 -15.27
C LEU A 10 -20.72 -21.51 -14.04
N VAL A 11 -20.65 -20.35 -13.40
CA VAL A 11 -21.42 -20.03 -12.19
C VAL A 11 -22.42 -18.91 -12.40
N GLY A 12 -22.26 -18.14 -13.47
CA GLY A 12 -23.18 -17.06 -13.82
C GLY A 12 -22.93 -16.47 -15.20
N VAL A 13 -23.97 -15.83 -15.74
CA VAL A 13 -23.91 -14.98 -16.93
C VAL A 13 -24.65 -13.69 -16.68
N ASP A 14 -24.11 -12.57 -17.20
CA ASP A 14 -24.74 -11.26 -17.08
C ASP A 14 -24.44 -10.38 -18.30
N ASN A 15 -25.09 -9.23 -18.41
CA ASN A 15 -24.88 -8.25 -19.47
C ASN A 15 -24.88 -6.80 -18.95
N GLY A 16 -25.12 -6.59 -17.65
CA GLY A 16 -25.21 -5.26 -17.04
C GLY A 16 -26.54 -4.52 -17.27
N GLU A 17 -27.53 -5.14 -17.89
CA GLU A 17 -28.86 -4.56 -18.09
C GLU A 17 -29.70 -4.74 -16.81
N GLN A 18 -29.95 -3.66 -16.07
CA GLN A 18 -30.68 -3.70 -14.80
C GLN A 18 -32.15 -4.12 -14.96
N ALA A 19 -32.78 -3.83 -16.09
CA ALA A 19 -34.16 -4.19 -16.37
C ALA A 19 -34.32 -5.62 -16.92
N SER A 20 -33.25 -6.34 -17.17
CA SER A 20 -33.30 -7.68 -17.75
C SER A 20 -33.92 -8.68 -16.80
N ARG A 21 -34.85 -9.48 -17.33
CA ARG A 21 -35.47 -10.61 -16.61
C ARG A 21 -34.88 -11.96 -17.01
N GLU A 22 -33.80 -11.96 -17.79
CA GLU A 22 -33.11 -13.20 -18.18
C GLU A 22 -32.40 -13.82 -16.97
N ARG A 23 -32.31 -15.13 -16.97
CA ARG A 23 -31.68 -15.89 -15.86
C ARG A 23 -30.17 -15.63 -15.85
N TYR A 24 -29.62 -15.40 -14.67
CA TYR A 24 -28.17 -15.36 -14.44
C TYR A 24 -27.52 -16.76 -14.36
N LYS A 25 -28.32 -17.80 -14.21
CA LYS A 25 -27.94 -19.21 -14.12
C LYS A 25 -28.26 -19.95 -15.41
N ALA A 26 -27.85 -21.21 -15.50
CA ALA A 26 -28.22 -22.08 -16.59
C ALA A 26 -29.74 -22.11 -16.83
N GLN A 27 -30.14 -22.22 -18.08
CA GLN A 27 -31.50 -22.46 -18.48
C GLN A 27 -31.96 -23.87 -18.00
N ALA A 28 -33.25 -24.18 -18.16
CA ALA A 28 -33.77 -25.47 -17.75
C ALA A 28 -33.16 -26.66 -18.51
N ASP A 29 -32.69 -26.42 -19.74
CA ASP A 29 -31.97 -27.38 -20.58
C ASP A 29 -30.47 -27.46 -20.30
N GLY A 30 -29.98 -26.77 -19.26
CA GLY A 30 -28.56 -26.68 -18.91
C GLY A 30 -27.73 -25.71 -19.75
N SER A 31 -28.32 -25.04 -20.73
CA SER A 31 -27.59 -24.07 -21.55
C SER A 31 -27.33 -22.75 -20.80
N TRP A 32 -26.20 -22.11 -21.12
CA TRP A 32 -25.83 -20.83 -20.59
C TRP A 32 -25.99 -19.76 -21.68
N ILE A 33 -27.08 -18.99 -21.60
CA ILE A 33 -27.45 -17.99 -22.61
C ILE A 33 -27.72 -16.66 -21.93
N ARG A 34 -27.20 -15.59 -22.54
CA ARG A 34 -27.48 -14.20 -22.18
C ARG A 34 -27.48 -13.34 -23.42
N LYS A 35 -28.46 -12.47 -23.61
CA LYS A 35 -28.41 -11.44 -24.66
C LYS A 35 -27.30 -10.46 -24.37
N ALA A 36 -26.63 -9.98 -25.40
CA ALA A 36 -25.69 -8.88 -25.26
C ALA A 36 -26.47 -7.56 -25.03
N PHE A 37 -25.98 -6.72 -24.13
CA PHE A 37 -26.48 -5.38 -23.89
C PHE A 37 -25.38 -4.39 -24.25
N ASN A 38 -25.66 -3.47 -25.16
CA ASN A 38 -24.65 -2.56 -25.75
C ASN A 38 -23.39 -3.30 -26.24
N GLY A 39 -23.59 -4.47 -26.89
CA GLY A 39 -22.49 -5.31 -27.40
C GLY A 39 -21.70 -6.06 -26.33
N LYS A 40 -22.11 -6.04 -25.07
CA LYS A 40 -21.39 -6.66 -23.96
C LYS A 40 -22.17 -7.82 -23.35
N GLY A 41 -21.43 -8.84 -22.90
CA GLY A 41 -21.91 -9.94 -22.10
C GLY A 41 -20.78 -10.44 -21.20
N VAL A 42 -21.14 -10.98 -20.04
CA VAL A 42 -20.20 -11.49 -19.04
C VAL A 42 -20.53 -12.94 -18.75
N ALA A 43 -19.51 -13.77 -18.69
CA ALA A 43 -19.60 -15.13 -18.15
C ALA A 43 -18.67 -15.25 -16.94
N ILE A 44 -19.19 -15.75 -15.84
CA ILE A 44 -18.44 -15.93 -14.60
C ILE A 44 -18.07 -17.41 -14.50
N VAL A 45 -16.78 -17.68 -14.44
CA VAL A 45 -16.22 -19.04 -14.33
C VAL A 45 -15.49 -19.17 -13.00
N LYS A 46 -15.79 -20.26 -12.28
CA LYS A 46 -15.03 -20.70 -11.12
C LYS A 46 -14.10 -21.85 -11.55
N SER A 47 -12.80 -21.77 -11.19
CA SER A 47 -11.90 -22.92 -11.37
C SER A 47 -12.27 -24.07 -10.42
N THR A 48 -11.94 -25.29 -10.82
CA THR A 48 -11.99 -26.45 -9.91
C THR A 48 -10.75 -26.47 -9.02
N GLU A 49 -10.72 -27.37 -8.05
CA GLU A 49 -9.54 -27.58 -7.19
C GLU A 49 -8.39 -28.27 -7.91
N GLN A 50 -8.66 -28.87 -9.07
CA GLN A 50 -7.65 -29.53 -9.90
C GLN A 50 -6.96 -28.51 -10.80
N ALA A 51 -5.62 -28.53 -10.78
CA ALA A 51 -4.82 -27.78 -11.73
C ALA A 51 -5.07 -28.27 -13.16
N GLY A 52 -5.09 -27.35 -14.12
CA GLY A 52 -5.35 -27.70 -15.51
C GLY A 52 -5.64 -26.49 -16.38
N LYS A 53 -6.57 -26.64 -17.30
CA LYS A 53 -7.06 -25.56 -18.15
C LYS A 53 -8.56 -25.69 -18.36
N PHE A 54 -9.19 -24.58 -18.62
CA PHE A 54 -10.54 -24.58 -19.23
C PHE A 54 -10.57 -23.65 -20.43
N THR A 55 -11.43 -23.96 -21.37
CA THR A 55 -11.72 -23.14 -22.54
C THR A 55 -13.16 -22.69 -22.50
N LEU A 56 -13.37 -21.38 -22.47
CA LEU A 56 -14.67 -20.75 -22.58
C LEU A 56 -14.89 -20.32 -24.04
N THR A 57 -15.98 -20.76 -24.63
CA THR A 57 -16.42 -20.36 -25.97
C THR A 57 -17.67 -19.51 -25.89
N ALA A 58 -17.66 -18.36 -26.53
CA ALA A 58 -18.84 -17.53 -26.76
C ALA A 58 -19.31 -17.72 -28.21
N HIS A 59 -20.59 -18.02 -28.38
CA HIS A 59 -21.23 -18.24 -29.66
C HIS A 59 -22.48 -17.36 -29.82
N SER A 60 -22.64 -16.80 -31.00
CA SER A 60 -23.84 -16.07 -31.41
C SER A 60 -24.17 -16.46 -32.86
N ASP A 61 -25.45 -16.56 -33.19
CA ASP A 61 -25.91 -16.98 -34.52
C ASP A 61 -25.49 -16.02 -35.63
N LEU A 62 -25.25 -14.75 -35.29
CA LEU A 62 -24.91 -13.67 -36.25
C LEU A 62 -23.44 -13.27 -36.23
N LEU A 63 -22.63 -13.81 -35.32
CA LEU A 63 -21.25 -13.40 -35.13
C LEU A 63 -20.33 -14.64 -35.15
N LYS A 64 -19.09 -14.39 -35.57
CA LYS A 64 -18.05 -15.40 -35.45
C LYS A 64 -17.82 -15.78 -33.99
N SER A 65 -17.84 -17.07 -33.71
CA SER A 65 -17.53 -17.57 -32.35
C SER A 65 -16.12 -17.20 -31.94
N SER A 66 -15.94 -16.93 -30.66
CA SER A 66 -14.65 -16.65 -30.06
C SER A 66 -14.44 -17.52 -28.83
N GLN A 67 -13.18 -17.82 -28.54
CA GLN A 67 -12.81 -18.63 -27.39
C GLN A 67 -11.61 -18.06 -26.66
N VAL A 68 -11.57 -18.34 -25.34
CA VAL A 68 -10.43 -18.03 -24.48
C VAL A 68 -10.08 -19.27 -23.67
N THR A 69 -8.80 -19.58 -23.57
CA THR A 69 -8.30 -20.65 -22.72
C THR A 69 -7.60 -20.05 -21.50
N VAL A 70 -8.00 -20.50 -20.33
CA VAL A 70 -7.43 -20.09 -19.05
C VAL A 70 -6.79 -21.30 -18.39
N PHE A 71 -5.56 -21.14 -17.93
CA PHE A 71 -4.84 -22.15 -17.17
C PHE A 71 -5.08 -21.93 -15.67
N THR A 72 -5.37 -23.01 -14.95
CA THR A 72 -5.63 -23.02 -13.53
C THR A 72 -4.56 -23.85 -12.82
N GLY A 73 -3.97 -23.29 -11.75
CA GLY A 73 -2.88 -23.91 -11.03
C GLY A 73 -1.51 -23.71 -11.66
N LYS A 74 -0.46 -24.27 -11.05
CA LYS A 74 0.91 -24.22 -11.55
C LYS A 74 0.98 -24.98 -12.90
N LYS A 75 1.45 -24.32 -13.93
CA LYS A 75 1.84 -24.99 -15.17
C LYS A 75 3.13 -25.76 -14.87
N GLU A 76 3.08 -27.09 -14.81
CA GLU A 76 4.28 -27.91 -14.72
C GLU A 76 5.21 -27.56 -15.88
N GLY A 77 6.47 -27.23 -15.56
CA GLY A 77 7.52 -26.93 -16.54
C GLY A 77 7.62 -25.48 -17.04
N GLN A 78 6.81 -24.54 -16.57
CA GLN A 78 7.10 -23.11 -16.77
C GLN A 78 7.68 -22.50 -15.51
N GLU A 79 8.94 -22.13 -15.56
CA GLU A 79 9.51 -21.23 -14.55
C GLU A 79 8.71 -19.92 -14.56
N LYS A 80 8.19 -19.55 -13.38
CA LYS A 80 7.56 -18.25 -13.23
C LYS A 80 8.62 -17.16 -13.42
N THR A 81 8.40 -16.26 -14.36
CA THR A 81 9.30 -15.14 -14.60
C THR A 81 8.79 -13.90 -13.87
N VAL A 82 9.71 -13.09 -13.39
CA VAL A 82 9.38 -11.82 -12.75
C VAL A 82 8.95 -10.83 -13.83
N LEU A 83 7.72 -10.34 -13.77
CA LEU A 83 7.19 -9.28 -14.63
C LEU A 83 7.57 -7.88 -14.13
N GLY A 84 7.69 -7.70 -12.82
CA GLY A 84 8.03 -6.42 -12.22
C GLY A 84 8.06 -6.49 -10.70
N THR A 85 8.42 -5.36 -10.12
CA THR A 85 8.44 -5.16 -8.66
C THR A 85 7.55 -4.00 -8.27
N GLU A 86 6.97 -4.07 -7.07
CA GLU A 86 6.20 -2.97 -6.51
C GLU A 86 7.16 -1.88 -6.04
N VAL A 87 6.92 -0.63 -6.46
CA VAL A 87 7.69 0.52 -5.99
C VAL A 87 7.18 0.93 -4.62
N ALA A 88 8.02 0.79 -3.61
CA ALA A 88 7.72 1.24 -2.26
C ALA A 88 7.68 2.77 -2.21
N ARG A 89 6.81 3.33 -1.35
CA ARG A 89 6.75 4.77 -1.06
C ARG A 89 7.05 4.98 0.41
N VAL A 90 8.02 5.83 0.68
CA VAL A 90 8.50 6.14 2.03
C VAL A 90 8.53 7.65 2.20
N ARG A 91 8.22 8.14 3.38
CA ARG A 91 8.35 9.55 3.77
C ARG A 91 9.30 9.70 4.92
N THR A 92 10.08 10.75 4.92
CA THR A 92 10.96 11.12 6.02
C THR A 92 11.13 12.64 6.09
N LEU A 93 11.68 13.14 7.19
CA LEU A 93 12.15 14.54 7.28
C LEU A 93 13.59 14.64 6.80
N ILE A 94 13.98 15.87 6.42
CA ILE A 94 15.38 16.22 6.18
C ILE A 94 16.25 15.75 7.36
N GLY A 95 17.35 15.09 7.06
CA GLY A 95 18.31 14.60 8.05
C GLY A 95 17.86 13.42 8.91
N LYS A 96 16.66 12.89 8.71
CA LYS A 96 16.17 11.68 9.41
C LYS A 96 16.21 10.49 8.48
N ASP A 97 16.82 9.40 8.91
CA ASP A 97 16.87 8.15 8.14
C ASP A 97 15.46 7.64 7.81
N PRO A 98 15.17 7.34 6.53
CA PRO A 98 13.88 6.83 6.12
C PRO A 98 13.66 5.41 6.65
N LYS A 99 12.46 5.13 7.19
CA LYS A 99 12.08 3.77 7.59
C LYS A 99 11.77 2.93 6.35
N MET A 100 12.81 2.43 5.71
CA MET A 100 12.70 1.63 4.51
C MET A 100 12.01 0.28 4.78
N PRO A 101 11.17 -0.22 3.85
CA PRO A 101 10.52 -1.52 4.01
C PRO A 101 11.56 -2.64 3.98
N LYS A 102 11.33 -3.68 4.79
CA LYS A 102 12.21 -4.87 4.83
C LYS A 102 12.00 -5.81 3.66
N THR A 103 10.89 -5.68 2.94
CA THR A 103 10.52 -6.53 1.81
C THR A 103 9.95 -5.70 0.66
N VAL A 104 10.09 -6.21 -0.57
CA VAL A 104 9.48 -5.64 -1.79
C VAL A 104 8.61 -6.70 -2.46
N GLY A 105 7.46 -6.28 -2.99
CA GLY A 105 6.56 -7.16 -3.74
C GLY A 105 7.09 -7.44 -5.15
N PHE A 106 7.13 -8.72 -5.51
CA PHE A 106 7.42 -9.22 -6.84
C PHE A 106 6.13 -9.71 -7.49
N VAL A 107 5.93 -9.36 -8.76
CA VAL A 107 4.80 -9.83 -9.57
C VAL A 107 5.34 -10.78 -10.63
N TYR A 108 4.75 -11.95 -10.74
CA TYR A 108 5.21 -13.02 -11.63
C TYR A 108 4.25 -13.25 -12.80
N SER A 109 4.76 -13.91 -13.84
CA SER A 109 4.03 -14.21 -15.08
C SER A 109 2.79 -15.11 -14.89
N ASP A 110 2.72 -15.83 -13.78
CA ASP A 110 1.56 -16.62 -13.38
C ASP A 110 0.49 -15.82 -12.60
N GLY A 111 0.71 -14.50 -12.45
CA GLY A 111 -0.14 -13.62 -11.65
C GLY A 111 0.10 -13.69 -10.14
N SER A 112 0.99 -14.57 -9.68
CA SER A 112 1.33 -14.66 -8.26
C SER A 112 2.15 -13.44 -7.81
N ARG A 113 2.05 -13.13 -6.50
CA ARG A 113 2.82 -12.07 -5.85
C ARG A 113 3.56 -12.66 -4.66
N GLU A 114 4.78 -12.20 -4.46
CA GLU A 114 5.62 -12.64 -3.37
C GLU A 114 6.36 -11.44 -2.77
N LYS A 115 6.45 -11.35 -1.44
CA LYS A 115 7.25 -10.34 -0.76
C LYS A 115 8.62 -10.93 -0.44
N LEU A 116 9.66 -10.36 -1.04
CA LEU A 116 11.03 -10.83 -0.86
C LEU A 116 11.84 -9.82 -0.06
N PRO A 117 12.80 -10.28 0.77
CA PRO A 117 13.71 -9.42 1.51
C PRO A 117 14.49 -8.50 0.56
N VAL A 118 14.72 -7.26 1.01
CA VAL A 118 15.47 -6.25 0.25
C VAL A 118 16.52 -5.61 1.13
N THR A 119 17.69 -5.36 0.54
CA THR A 119 18.75 -4.55 1.11
C THR A 119 18.81 -3.24 0.35
N TRP A 120 18.56 -2.12 1.02
CA TRP A 120 18.58 -0.79 0.45
C TRP A 120 19.97 -0.16 0.55
N SER A 121 20.35 0.59 -0.46
CA SER A 121 21.49 1.52 -0.39
C SER A 121 21.13 2.71 0.48
N GLN A 122 22.15 3.40 0.99
CA GLN A 122 21.96 4.65 1.73
C GLN A 122 21.24 5.68 0.85
N VAL A 123 20.32 6.41 1.45
CA VAL A 123 19.52 7.44 0.79
C VAL A 123 20.01 8.81 1.27
N ASP A 124 20.27 9.70 0.35
CA ASP A 124 20.56 11.10 0.69
C ASP A 124 19.25 11.82 1.04
N VAL A 125 19.15 12.24 2.29
CA VAL A 125 18.00 12.97 2.84
C VAL A 125 18.36 14.38 3.32
N SER A 126 19.43 14.94 2.79
CA SER A 126 19.93 16.27 3.17
C SER A 126 19.09 17.42 2.65
N GLN A 127 18.27 17.18 1.63
CA GLN A 127 17.40 18.18 1.00
C GLN A 127 15.98 17.69 0.81
N ALA A 128 15.00 18.60 0.93
CA ALA A 128 13.60 18.28 0.65
C ALA A 128 13.41 17.96 -0.84
N GLY A 129 12.55 17.00 -1.12
CA GLY A 129 12.26 16.59 -2.48
C GLY A 129 11.95 15.09 -2.59
N VAL A 130 11.98 14.60 -3.82
CA VAL A 130 11.74 13.17 -4.08
C VAL A 130 13.03 12.53 -4.55
N VAL A 131 13.47 11.51 -3.82
CA VAL A 131 14.69 10.74 -4.10
C VAL A 131 14.29 9.30 -4.44
N THR A 132 14.92 8.72 -5.45
CA THR A 132 14.78 7.29 -5.75
C THR A 132 15.86 6.52 -4.97
N ALA A 133 15.40 5.70 -4.03
CA ALA A 133 16.27 4.76 -3.33
C ALA A 133 16.43 3.48 -4.16
N LYS A 134 17.64 2.97 -4.26
CA LYS A 134 17.96 1.71 -4.93
C LYS A 134 18.21 0.63 -3.88
N GLY A 135 17.79 -0.59 -4.19
CA GLY A 135 18.03 -1.76 -3.36
C GLY A 135 18.20 -3.02 -4.18
N ILE A 136 18.60 -4.09 -3.52
CA ILE A 136 18.72 -5.42 -4.13
C ILE A 136 17.80 -6.39 -3.42
N ALA A 137 16.93 -7.04 -4.18
CA ALA A 137 16.05 -8.10 -3.72
C ALA A 137 16.11 -9.28 -4.70
N ASN A 138 16.38 -10.47 -4.20
CA ASN A 138 16.54 -11.68 -5.02
C ASN A 138 17.48 -11.49 -6.24
N GLY A 139 18.62 -10.80 -6.03
CA GLY A 139 19.61 -10.53 -7.07
C GLY A 139 19.19 -9.51 -8.14
N ARG A 140 18.05 -8.82 -7.97
CA ARG A 140 17.55 -7.79 -8.88
C ARG A 140 17.58 -6.42 -8.22
N GLU A 141 17.89 -5.39 -9.02
CA GLU A 141 17.72 -4.00 -8.60
C GLU A 141 16.22 -3.70 -8.45
N VAL A 142 15.87 -3.07 -7.35
CA VAL A 142 14.52 -2.61 -7.02
C VAL A 142 14.59 -1.16 -6.56
N GLU A 143 13.47 -0.46 -6.66
CA GLU A 143 13.41 0.96 -6.35
C GLU A 143 12.34 1.27 -5.31
N ALA A 144 12.61 2.32 -4.52
CA ALA A 144 11.62 2.95 -3.66
C ALA A 144 11.64 4.47 -3.90
N ARG A 145 10.47 5.07 -3.87
CA ARG A 145 10.32 6.52 -3.90
C ARG A 145 10.34 7.04 -2.47
N VAL A 146 11.35 7.80 -2.12
CA VAL A 146 11.50 8.45 -0.82
C VAL A 146 11.16 9.93 -0.98
N GLU A 147 10.13 10.38 -0.27
CA GLU A 147 9.73 11.77 -0.20
C GLU A 147 10.34 12.38 1.06
N VAL A 148 11.31 13.25 0.87
CA VAL A 148 11.99 13.98 1.95
C VAL A 148 11.27 15.29 2.16
N LEU A 149 10.68 15.47 3.35
CA LEU A 149 9.87 16.60 3.72
C LEU A 149 10.67 17.54 4.63
N ALA A 150 10.38 18.84 4.58
CA ALA A 150 10.86 19.81 5.55
C ALA A 150 9.74 20.19 6.52
N ILE A 151 10.12 20.71 7.67
CA ILE A 151 9.19 21.34 8.61
C ILE A 151 8.71 22.66 8.00
N ALA A 152 7.42 22.75 7.71
CA ALA A 152 6.81 24.00 7.22
C ALA A 152 6.36 24.88 8.37
N LYS A 153 5.86 24.26 9.46
CA LYS A 153 5.42 24.96 10.65
C LYS A 153 5.34 24.02 11.85
N GLU A 154 5.87 24.49 12.97
CA GLU A 154 5.62 23.91 14.29
C GLU A 154 4.18 24.20 14.71
N LEU A 155 3.49 23.19 15.25
CA LEU A 155 2.15 23.36 15.82
C LEU A 155 2.22 23.45 17.35
N PRO A 156 1.31 24.22 17.99
CA PRO A 156 1.31 24.35 19.45
C PRO A 156 1.24 22.99 20.13
N THR A 157 2.22 22.70 20.98
CA THR A 157 2.31 21.45 21.73
C THR A 157 2.24 21.73 23.23
N VAL A 158 1.30 21.08 23.91
CA VAL A 158 1.16 21.18 25.38
C VAL A 158 1.34 19.80 26.01
N LYS A 159 2.27 19.67 26.93
CA LYS A 159 2.51 18.46 27.71
C LYS A 159 2.09 18.69 29.15
N ARG A 160 1.26 17.79 29.67
CA ARG A 160 0.82 17.85 31.06
C ARG A 160 1.54 16.77 31.86
N VAL A 161 2.26 17.19 32.89
CA VAL A 161 3.06 16.33 33.75
C VAL A 161 2.78 16.58 35.23
N ALA A 162 3.04 15.59 36.06
CA ALA A 162 2.95 15.79 37.52
C ALA A 162 4.11 16.67 38.01
N PRO A 163 3.93 17.43 39.12
CA PRO A 163 5.03 18.14 39.73
C PRO A 163 6.20 17.21 40.07
N GLY A 164 7.42 17.61 39.72
CA GLY A 164 8.62 16.81 39.94
C GLY A 164 8.82 15.68 38.90
N ALA A 165 8.08 15.66 37.79
CA ALA A 165 8.24 14.67 36.75
C ALA A 165 9.65 14.71 36.13
N ASP A 166 10.19 13.52 35.84
CA ASP A 166 11.41 13.39 35.05
C ASP A 166 11.11 13.70 33.58
N LEU A 167 11.82 14.67 33.01
CA LEU A 167 11.69 15.08 31.59
C LEU A 167 11.90 13.93 30.62
N ASN A 168 12.70 12.92 30.99
CA ASN A 168 12.90 11.74 30.15
C ASN A 168 11.63 10.88 30.00
N THR A 169 10.68 11.00 30.91
CA THR A 169 9.40 10.29 30.87
C THR A 169 8.28 11.07 30.18
N VAL A 170 8.53 12.33 29.84
CA VAL A 170 7.56 13.17 29.12
C VAL A 170 7.44 12.66 27.68
N ASP A 171 6.20 12.51 27.23
CA ASP A 171 5.90 12.14 25.87
C ASP A 171 6.59 13.09 24.86
N LYS A 172 7.35 12.52 23.95
CA LYS A 172 8.20 13.23 23.00
C LYS A 172 7.54 13.53 21.65
N TYR A 173 6.32 13.07 21.42
CA TYR A 173 5.65 13.28 20.13
C TYR A 173 5.14 14.72 20.01
N VAL A 174 5.37 15.30 18.84
CA VAL A 174 4.92 16.64 18.45
C VAL A 174 4.21 16.58 17.10
N SER A 175 3.19 17.40 16.93
CA SER A 175 2.51 17.52 15.63
C SER A 175 3.18 18.64 14.83
N ILE A 176 3.60 18.31 13.62
CA ILE A 176 4.31 19.21 12.70
C ILE A 176 3.55 19.29 11.39
N LEU A 177 3.33 20.50 10.88
CA LEU A 177 2.93 20.74 9.50
C LEU A 177 4.18 20.63 8.61
N VAL A 178 4.16 19.72 7.65
CA VAL A 178 5.28 19.49 6.72
C VAL A 178 5.00 20.08 5.35
N THR A 179 6.01 20.14 4.51
CA THR A 179 6.00 20.86 3.23
C THR A 179 5.00 20.33 2.20
N ASP A 180 4.47 19.11 2.35
CA ASP A 180 3.37 18.59 1.51
C ASP A 180 1.98 19.06 1.98
N GLY A 181 1.91 19.87 3.04
CA GLY A 181 0.68 20.38 3.64
C GLY A 181 0.00 19.41 4.61
N SER A 182 0.57 18.25 4.86
CA SER A 182 0.04 17.31 5.85
C SER A 182 0.56 17.61 7.25
N VAL A 183 -0.24 17.26 8.27
CA VAL A 183 0.18 17.27 9.68
C VAL A 183 0.59 15.86 10.04
N GLN A 184 1.78 15.72 10.59
CA GLN A 184 2.34 14.43 11.00
C GLN A 184 2.92 14.52 12.41
N GLU A 185 2.96 13.37 13.09
CA GLU A 185 3.56 13.26 14.41
C GLU A 185 4.99 12.75 14.30
N TYR A 186 5.89 13.46 15.00
CA TYR A 186 7.30 13.10 15.06
C TYR A 186 7.78 13.11 16.50
N GLU A 187 8.80 12.31 16.78
CA GLU A 187 9.43 12.24 18.08
C GLU A 187 10.65 13.17 18.11
N VAL A 188 10.67 14.13 19.05
CA VAL A 188 11.88 14.92 19.37
C VAL A 188 12.90 14.06 20.10
N ASP A 189 14.18 14.39 19.99
CA ASP A 189 15.25 13.58 20.60
C ASP A 189 15.10 13.53 22.12
N ARG A 190 14.98 14.70 22.76
CA ARG A 190 14.71 14.85 24.22
C ARG A 190 14.11 16.23 24.50
N TRP A 191 13.42 16.33 25.64
CA TRP A 191 13.01 17.62 26.15
C TRP A 191 14.08 18.23 27.04
N GLU A 192 14.32 19.53 26.87
CA GLU A 192 15.18 20.35 27.70
C GLU A 192 14.41 21.56 28.21
N ILE A 193 14.75 22.05 29.38
CA ILE A 193 14.23 23.28 29.97
C ILE A 193 15.39 24.21 30.38
N ALA A 194 15.12 25.49 30.37
CA ALA A 194 16.09 26.46 30.85
C ALA A 194 16.44 26.23 32.34
N GLU A 195 17.69 26.45 32.71
CA GLU A 195 18.15 26.26 34.10
C GLU A 195 17.31 27.04 35.09
N ALA A 196 16.93 28.28 34.71
CA ALA A 196 16.09 29.16 35.53
C ALA A 196 14.67 28.60 35.80
N ASP A 197 14.20 27.65 34.96
CA ASP A 197 12.86 27.08 35.05
C ASP A 197 12.83 25.72 35.77
N LYS A 198 13.97 25.13 36.05
CA LYS A 198 14.05 23.84 36.74
C LYS A 198 13.31 23.78 38.06
N ALA A 199 13.40 24.83 38.87
CA ALA A 199 12.69 24.91 40.14
C ALA A 199 11.16 24.90 39.96
N LYS A 200 10.63 25.42 38.87
CA LYS A 200 9.21 25.46 38.56
C LYS A 200 8.62 24.09 38.28
N LEU A 201 9.41 23.10 37.88
CA LEU A 201 8.95 21.71 37.65
C LEU A 201 8.29 21.09 38.87
N SER A 202 8.73 21.46 40.06
CA SER A 202 8.17 20.96 41.33
C SER A 202 6.93 21.71 41.81
N VAL A 203 6.52 22.79 41.13
CA VAL A 203 5.40 23.63 41.52
C VAL A 203 4.16 23.34 40.71
N ALA A 204 3.10 22.90 41.36
CA ALA A 204 1.83 22.61 40.70
C ALA A 204 1.25 23.85 40.01
N GLY A 205 0.73 23.68 38.79
CA GLY A 205 0.15 24.76 37.98
C GLY A 205 1.16 25.65 37.27
N SER A 206 2.46 25.41 37.41
CA SER A 206 3.49 26.12 36.65
C SER A 206 3.37 25.84 35.17
N ARG A 207 3.66 26.84 34.33
CA ARG A 207 3.88 26.70 32.90
C ARG A 207 5.36 26.87 32.62
N ILE A 208 5.93 25.89 31.92
CA ILE A 208 7.36 25.87 31.62
C ILE A 208 7.52 25.64 30.12
N GLN A 209 8.39 26.40 29.50
CA GLN A 209 8.73 26.20 28.11
C GLN A 209 9.81 25.12 28.00
N MET A 210 9.54 24.13 27.18
CA MET A 210 10.48 23.04 26.86
C MET A 210 10.92 23.18 25.42
N THR A 211 12.14 22.77 25.14
CA THR A 211 12.69 22.68 23.80
C THR A 211 13.15 21.26 23.52
N GLY A 212 13.01 20.83 22.27
CA GLY A 212 13.52 19.57 21.78
C GLY A 212 14.10 19.72 20.38
N GLN A 213 14.90 18.79 19.94
CA GLN A 213 15.49 18.81 18.59
C GLN A 213 14.76 17.82 17.68
N LEU A 214 14.42 18.27 16.47
CA LEU A 214 13.82 17.45 15.43
C LEU A 214 14.37 17.86 14.06
N ALA A 215 15.04 16.96 13.36
CA ALA A 215 15.57 17.21 12.01
C ALA A 215 16.46 18.47 11.92
N GLY A 216 17.22 18.78 12.98
CA GLY A 216 18.08 19.96 13.08
C GLY A 216 17.39 21.25 13.48
N GLU A 217 16.07 21.25 13.67
CA GLU A 217 15.28 22.39 14.15
C GLU A 217 14.92 22.27 15.62
N THR A 218 14.84 23.42 16.30
CA THR A 218 14.39 23.49 17.71
C THR A 218 12.88 23.57 17.73
N ILE A 219 12.24 22.63 18.40
CA ILE A 219 10.79 22.52 18.58
C ILE A 219 10.42 22.90 20.01
N HIS A 220 9.30 23.61 20.18
CA HIS A 220 8.85 24.11 21.46
C HIS A 220 7.61 23.38 21.98
N ALA A 221 7.54 23.19 23.29
CA ALA A 221 6.33 22.74 23.99
C ALA A 221 6.17 23.49 25.32
N THR A 222 4.95 23.47 25.84
CA THR A 222 4.64 24.10 27.16
C THR A 222 4.00 23.10 28.08
#